data_5d1781320f15db9cbc10e0e899924468
#
_entry.id   5d1781320f15db9cbc10e0e899924468
#
_cell.length_a   1.000
_cell.length_b   1.000
_cell.length_c   1.000
_cell.angle_alpha   90.00
_cell.angle_beta   90.00
_cell.angle_gamma   90.00
#
_symmetry.space_group_name_H-M   'P 1'
#
loop_
_entity.id
_entity.type
_entity.pdbx_description
1 polymer ?
#
loop_
_entity_poly.entity_id
_entity_poly.type
_entity_poly.pdbx_seq_one_letter_code
_entity_poly.pdbx_strand_id
1 'polypeptide(L)'
;MDWVRHSGRSIDRRTVLKGAAAMTAALGMAAAVEVGSAGTAAAYGWTRTLEQGVSGSDVVELQIRVGGWAASGAQQTYVAWDGEFGPATAAAVQRFQSAYGLSADGVVGPQTQGVLDSLEKSDGSTAHFAWSEFTSHDGSGFGGGKVGSTQVKENVRRLMYKLEAVRKKAGNSSITINSGFRSTSYNASVGGASNSMHVYGDAADIVVSGHTTLQVYRIAETCGFSGLEAYTHSWQHVDSRVQYPSYGSGSWWWESGVV
;
A
#
# COMPACT_ATOMS: atom_id res chain seq x y z
N MET A 1 -21.81 27.05 31.90
CA MET A 1 -21.08 25.86 31.39
C MET A 1 -20.89 26.07 29.90
N ASP A 2 -19.79 26.73 29.55
CA ASP A 2 -19.53 27.17 28.18
C ASP A 2 -18.75 26.12 27.43
N TRP A 3 -19.38 25.61 26.35
CA TRP A 3 -18.73 24.74 25.40
C TRP A 3 -17.85 25.60 24.46
N VAL A 4 -16.54 25.59 24.68
CA VAL A 4 -15.57 26.19 23.75
C VAL A 4 -15.49 25.27 22.54
N ARG A 5 -16.04 25.73 21.41
CA ARG A 5 -15.83 25.10 20.11
C ARG A 5 -14.40 25.35 19.68
N HIS A 6 -13.57 24.31 19.66
CA HIS A 6 -12.29 24.37 18.98
C HIS A 6 -12.56 24.33 17.47
N SER A 7 -12.40 25.50 16.85
CA SER A 7 -12.40 25.63 15.39
C SER A 7 -11.19 24.86 14.83
N GLY A 8 -11.44 23.79 14.11
CA GLY A 8 -10.43 23.07 13.36
C GLY A 8 -9.68 24.04 12.44
N ARG A 9 -8.39 24.21 12.64
CA ARG A 9 -7.53 24.91 11.69
C ARG A 9 -7.42 24.05 10.42
N SER A 10 -8.11 24.48 9.37
CA SER A 10 -7.86 23.95 8.04
C SER A 10 -6.42 24.25 7.68
N ILE A 11 -5.63 23.23 7.39
CA ILE A 11 -4.27 23.38 6.87
C ILE A 11 -4.40 24.00 5.49
N ASP A 12 -3.96 25.26 5.33
CA ASP A 12 -4.01 25.98 4.07
C ASP A 12 -3.09 25.27 3.05
N ARG A 13 -3.72 24.64 2.06
CA ARG A 13 -3.09 23.90 0.97
C ARG A 13 -2.21 24.77 0.06
N ARG A 14 -2.24 26.09 0.21
CA ARG A 14 -1.55 27.03 -0.70
C ARG A 14 -0.12 27.34 -0.33
N THR A 15 0.34 27.02 0.87
CA THR A 15 1.68 27.42 1.35
C THR A 15 2.79 26.42 0.97
N VAL A 16 2.48 25.22 0.47
CA VAL A 16 3.46 24.17 0.15
C VAL A 16 3.89 24.16 -1.34
N LEU A 17 3.31 25.01 -2.18
CA LEU A 17 3.52 25.00 -3.65
C LEU A 17 4.55 26.02 -4.16
N LYS A 18 5.43 26.54 -3.33
CA LYS A 18 6.53 27.42 -3.78
C LYS A 18 7.89 26.74 -3.63
N GLY A 19 8.20 25.86 -4.57
CA GLY A 19 9.49 25.16 -4.61
C GLY A 19 9.64 24.26 -5.84
N ALA A 20 9.01 24.59 -6.98
CA ALA A 20 9.30 23.91 -8.24
C ALA A 20 10.39 24.69 -8.97
N ALA A 21 11.65 24.30 -8.80
CA ALA A 21 12.74 24.74 -9.66
C ALA A 21 12.76 23.92 -10.94
N ALA A 22 12.93 24.61 -12.05
CA ALA A 22 12.97 24.11 -13.41
C ALA A 22 13.97 22.95 -13.57
N MET A 23 13.53 21.82 -14.11
CA MET A 23 14.41 20.79 -14.66
C MET A 23 14.49 20.97 -16.17
N THR A 24 15.67 21.37 -16.63
CA THR A 24 16.12 21.33 -18.02
C THR A 24 16.16 19.89 -18.52
N ALA A 25 15.62 19.68 -19.72
CA ALA A 25 15.69 18.43 -20.44
C ALA A 25 17.14 18.05 -20.75
N ALA A 26 17.57 16.86 -20.31
CA ALA A 26 18.73 16.17 -20.82
C ALA A 26 18.27 14.86 -21.48
N LEU A 27 18.60 14.73 -22.77
CA LEU A 27 18.35 13.54 -23.59
C LEU A 27 19.20 12.34 -23.11
N GLY A 28 18.57 11.20 -23.05
CA GLY A 28 19.12 9.93 -23.48
C GLY A 28 20.18 9.30 -22.59
N MET A 29 19.73 8.34 -21.75
CA MET A 29 20.42 7.06 -21.55
C MET A 29 19.37 6.06 -21.07
N ALA A 30 19.13 5.01 -21.85
CA ALA A 30 18.42 3.84 -21.40
C ALA A 30 19.21 3.25 -20.22
N ALA A 31 18.77 3.47 -19.00
CA ALA A 31 19.28 2.75 -17.86
C ALA A 31 18.81 1.30 -18.02
N ALA A 32 19.75 0.41 -18.30
CA ALA A 32 19.53 -1.01 -18.20
C ALA A 32 19.02 -1.29 -16.77
N VAL A 33 17.82 -1.87 -16.69
CA VAL A 33 17.32 -2.44 -15.44
C VAL A 33 18.28 -3.57 -15.11
N GLU A 34 19.15 -3.41 -14.12
CA GLU A 34 19.88 -4.52 -13.55
C GLU A 34 18.85 -5.46 -12.89
N VAL A 35 18.49 -6.48 -13.64
CA VAL A 35 17.81 -7.65 -13.09
C VAL A 35 18.84 -8.40 -12.27
N GLY A 36 18.97 -8.02 -10.99
CA GLY A 36 19.67 -8.85 -10.04
C GLY A 36 19.04 -10.23 -10.06
N SER A 37 19.86 -11.29 -10.16
CA SER A 37 19.43 -12.68 -10.13
C SER A 37 18.83 -13.02 -8.76
N ALA A 38 17.58 -12.60 -8.55
CA ALA A 38 16.73 -13.12 -7.50
C ALA A 38 16.22 -14.49 -7.95
N GLY A 39 16.18 -15.45 -7.03
CA GLY A 39 15.63 -16.77 -7.27
C GLY A 39 14.29 -16.66 -8.01
N THR A 40 14.04 -17.60 -8.92
CA THR A 40 12.88 -17.62 -9.82
C THR A 40 11.61 -17.29 -9.06
N ALA A 41 11.10 -16.06 -9.25
CA ALA A 41 9.77 -15.69 -8.78
C ALA A 41 8.76 -16.71 -9.33
N ALA A 42 7.83 -17.16 -8.52
CA ALA A 42 6.70 -17.92 -9.01
C ALA A 42 5.81 -16.95 -9.78
N ALA A 43 6.01 -16.89 -11.11
CA ALA A 43 5.18 -16.06 -11.96
C ALA A 43 3.72 -16.43 -11.77
N TYR A 44 2.85 -15.45 -11.55
CA TYR A 44 1.42 -15.68 -11.65
C TYR A 44 1.12 -16.13 -13.09
N GLY A 45 0.50 -17.28 -13.26
CA GLY A 45 0.26 -17.86 -14.59
C GLY A 45 -0.71 -17.03 -15.44
N TRP A 46 -0.31 -15.83 -15.86
CA TRP A 46 -1.09 -14.98 -16.76
C TRP A 46 -1.44 -15.72 -18.04
N THR A 47 -2.73 -15.92 -18.32
CA THR A 47 -3.20 -16.70 -19.47
C THR A 47 -3.68 -15.82 -20.62
N ARG A 48 -3.81 -14.51 -20.39
CA ARG A 48 -4.31 -13.54 -21.39
C ARG A 48 -3.80 -12.12 -21.09
N THR A 49 -3.90 -11.25 -22.06
CA THR A 49 -3.80 -9.80 -21.87
C THR A 49 -5.04 -9.30 -21.13
N LEU A 50 -4.86 -8.36 -20.17
CA LEU A 50 -5.96 -7.72 -19.45
C LEU A 50 -6.03 -6.24 -19.85
N GLU A 51 -7.26 -5.75 -20.06
CA GLU A 51 -7.55 -4.37 -20.41
C GLU A 51 -8.92 -3.96 -19.88
N GLN A 52 -9.24 -2.68 -19.94
CA GLN A 52 -10.53 -2.19 -19.46
C GLN A 52 -11.70 -2.91 -20.16
N GLY A 53 -12.66 -3.39 -19.37
CA GLY A 53 -13.84 -4.10 -19.82
C GLY A 53 -13.78 -5.61 -19.63
N VAL A 54 -12.60 -6.20 -19.33
CA VAL A 54 -12.52 -7.63 -18.98
C VAL A 54 -12.78 -7.86 -17.50
N SER A 55 -13.18 -9.08 -17.13
CA SER A 55 -13.40 -9.49 -15.75
C SER A 55 -12.86 -10.90 -15.47
N GLY A 56 -12.65 -11.23 -14.20
CA GLY A 56 -12.20 -12.55 -13.76
C GLY A 56 -11.31 -12.53 -12.52
N SER A 57 -10.91 -13.72 -12.07
CA SER A 57 -9.99 -13.88 -10.94
C SER A 57 -8.59 -13.34 -11.22
N ASP A 58 -8.16 -13.36 -12.46
CA ASP A 58 -6.92 -12.73 -12.92
C ASP A 58 -6.97 -11.19 -12.81
N VAL A 59 -8.16 -10.59 -12.95
CA VAL A 59 -8.37 -9.16 -12.68
C VAL A 59 -8.31 -8.87 -11.18
N VAL A 60 -8.86 -9.74 -10.32
CA VAL A 60 -8.69 -9.61 -8.86
C VAL A 60 -7.21 -9.62 -8.49
N GLU A 61 -6.44 -10.55 -9.04
CA GLU A 61 -5.01 -10.64 -8.78
C GLU A 61 -4.26 -9.39 -9.27
N LEU A 62 -4.60 -8.87 -10.44
CA LEU A 62 -4.08 -7.60 -10.93
C LEU A 62 -4.41 -6.45 -9.96
N GLN A 63 -5.66 -6.33 -9.54
CA GLN A 63 -6.12 -5.27 -8.63
C GLN A 63 -5.37 -5.28 -7.30
N ILE A 64 -5.03 -6.47 -6.77
CA ILE A 64 -4.18 -6.61 -5.59
C ILE A 64 -2.79 -6.03 -5.87
N ARG A 65 -2.14 -6.42 -6.97
CA ARG A 65 -0.77 -6.03 -7.32
C ARG A 65 -0.63 -4.54 -7.65
N VAL A 66 -1.66 -3.92 -8.23
CA VAL A 66 -1.67 -2.49 -8.55
C VAL A 66 -2.40 -1.64 -7.52
N GLY A 67 -2.91 -2.23 -6.42
CA GLY A 67 -3.69 -1.53 -5.40
C GLY A 67 -3.00 -0.33 -4.77
N GLY A 68 -1.68 -0.34 -4.69
CA GLY A 68 -0.85 0.79 -4.23
C GLY A 68 -0.72 1.94 -5.22
N TRP A 69 -1.29 1.84 -6.42
CA TRP A 69 -1.26 2.86 -7.48
C TRP A 69 -2.62 3.56 -7.64
N ALA A 70 -3.41 3.62 -6.57
CA ALA A 70 -4.78 4.10 -6.59
C ALA A 70 -4.90 5.58 -6.99
N ALA A 71 -3.93 6.44 -6.64
CA ALA A 71 -4.00 7.88 -6.92
C ALA A 71 -2.65 8.49 -7.28
N SER A 72 -2.69 9.66 -7.93
CA SER A 72 -1.52 10.52 -8.21
C SER A 72 -1.32 11.63 -7.18
N GLY A 73 -2.31 11.89 -6.34
CA GLY A 73 -2.31 12.88 -5.28
C GLY A 73 -3.16 12.42 -4.11
N ALA A 74 -3.24 13.22 -3.05
CA ALA A 74 -4.03 12.92 -1.86
C ALA A 74 -5.51 12.74 -2.22
N GLN A 75 -5.98 11.51 -2.23
CA GLN A 75 -7.37 11.15 -2.52
C GLN A 75 -7.77 9.97 -1.63
N GLN A 76 -8.92 10.06 -0.99
CA GLN A 76 -9.51 8.97 -0.22
C GLN A 76 -10.13 7.94 -1.18
N THR A 77 -9.27 7.22 -1.89
CA THR A 77 -9.66 6.22 -2.90
C THR A 77 -8.76 4.99 -2.83
N TYR A 78 -9.29 3.89 -3.31
CA TYR A 78 -8.58 2.60 -3.41
C TYR A 78 -9.02 1.87 -4.67
N VAL A 79 -8.28 0.85 -5.07
CA VAL A 79 -8.67 -0.08 -6.13
C VAL A 79 -9.46 -1.20 -5.49
N ALA A 80 -10.73 -1.35 -5.86
CA ALA A 80 -11.56 -2.47 -5.41
C ALA A 80 -11.02 -3.82 -5.95
N TRP A 81 -11.22 -4.89 -5.19
CA TRP A 81 -10.86 -6.26 -5.60
C TRP A 81 -12.12 -7.00 -6.04
N ASP A 82 -12.85 -6.40 -6.99
CA ASP A 82 -14.14 -6.86 -7.49
C ASP A 82 -14.04 -7.77 -8.73
N GLY A 83 -12.83 -7.87 -9.29
CA GLY A 83 -12.59 -8.64 -10.51
C GLY A 83 -13.09 -7.97 -11.79
N GLU A 84 -13.47 -6.70 -11.72
CA GLU A 84 -13.91 -5.93 -12.87
C GLU A 84 -12.79 -4.94 -13.29
N PHE A 85 -12.26 -5.07 -14.49
CA PHE A 85 -11.26 -4.13 -14.98
C PHE A 85 -11.94 -2.81 -15.40
N GLY A 86 -12.35 -2.04 -14.40
CA GLY A 86 -12.99 -0.73 -14.58
C GLY A 86 -11.98 0.42 -14.76
N PRO A 87 -12.48 1.66 -14.91
CA PRO A 87 -11.63 2.86 -15.09
C PRO A 87 -10.63 3.08 -13.93
N ALA A 88 -10.99 2.75 -12.69
CA ALA A 88 -10.09 2.86 -11.53
C ALA A 88 -8.90 1.89 -11.64
N THR A 89 -9.15 0.65 -12.06
CA THR A 89 -8.12 -0.35 -12.33
C THR A 89 -7.22 0.09 -13.49
N ALA A 90 -7.81 0.56 -14.60
CA ALA A 90 -7.04 1.08 -15.76
C ALA A 90 -6.11 2.22 -15.35
N ALA A 91 -6.60 3.18 -14.58
CA ALA A 91 -5.80 4.31 -14.11
C ALA A 91 -4.68 3.88 -13.14
N ALA A 92 -4.91 2.85 -12.31
CA ALA A 92 -3.88 2.29 -11.44
C ALA A 92 -2.80 1.56 -12.26
N VAL A 93 -3.18 0.79 -13.29
CA VAL A 93 -2.25 0.15 -14.23
C VAL A 93 -1.40 1.18 -14.95
N GLN A 94 -1.97 2.26 -15.46
CA GLN A 94 -1.23 3.33 -16.12
C GLN A 94 -0.20 3.99 -15.21
N ARG A 95 -0.56 4.25 -13.94
CA ARG A 95 0.39 4.78 -12.94
C ARG A 95 1.52 3.79 -12.64
N PHE A 96 1.18 2.51 -12.49
CA PHE A 96 2.16 1.45 -12.33
C PHE A 96 3.13 1.40 -13.52
N GLN A 97 2.62 1.31 -14.73
CA GLN A 97 3.41 1.29 -15.95
C GLN A 97 4.35 2.49 -16.05
N SER A 98 3.84 3.70 -15.83
CA SER A 98 4.64 4.93 -15.82
C SER A 98 5.77 4.88 -14.80
N ALA A 99 5.49 4.40 -13.58
CA ALA A 99 6.48 4.31 -12.50
C ALA A 99 7.60 3.29 -12.76
N TYR A 100 7.31 2.28 -13.58
CA TYR A 100 8.27 1.25 -13.98
C TYR A 100 8.85 1.47 -15.39
N GLY A 101 8.62 2.64 -15.99
CA GLY A 101 9.19 3.00 -17.29
C GLY A 101 8.59 2.26 -18.49
N LEU A 102 7.38 1.73 -18.33
CA LEU A 102 6.61 1.09 -19.39
C LEU A 102 5.73 2.12 -20.12
N SER A 103 5.22 1.75 -21.31
CA SER A 103 4.14 2.49 -21.95
C SER A 103 2.92 2.49 -21.05
N ALA A 104 2.41 3.68 -20.68
CA ALA A 104 1.28 3.84 -19.79
C ALA A 104 -0.06 3.75 -20.54
N ASP A 105 -0.27 2.64 -21.27
CA ASP A 105 -1.43 2.39 -22.12
C ASP A 105 -2.64 1.80 -21.36
N GLY A 106 -2.42 1.30 -20.13
CA GLY A 106 -3.45 0.66 -19.33
C GLY A 106 -3.71 -0.79 -19.73
N VAL A 107 -2.88 -1.38 -20.60
CA VAL A 107 -3.00 -2.76 -21.07
C VAL A 107 -1.96 -3.64 -20.38
N VAL A 108 -2.39 -4.70 -19.73
CA VAL A 108 -1.53 -5.65 -19.00
C VAL A 108 -1.14 -6.79 -19.93
N GLY A 109 -0.27 -6.49 -20.88
CA GLY A 109 0.39 -7.45 -21.76
C GLY A 109 1.69 -8.01 -21.17
N PRO A 110 2.46 -8.82 -21.93
CA PRO A 110 3.63 -9.54 -21.40
C PRO A 110 4.67 -8.69 -20.68
N GLN A 111 4.92 -7.45 -21.15
CA GLN A 111 5.88 -6.55 -20.50
C GLN A 111 5.38 -6.12 -19.10
N THR A 112 4.12 -5.73 -18.99
CA THR A 112 3.52 -5.34 -17.70
C THR A 112 3.44 -6.55 -16.76
N GLN A 113 3.04 -7.72 -17.27
CA GLN A 113 3.00 -8.98 -16.54
C GLN A 113 4.39 -9.33 -15.97
N GLY A 114 5.44 -9.24 -16.77
CA GLY A 114 6.81 -9.53 -16.33
C GLY A 114 7.27 -8.61 -15.18
N VAL A 115 6.89 -7.32 -15.22
CA VAL A 115 7.20 -6.40 -14.09
C VAL A 115 6.37 -6.74 -12.85
N LEU A 116 5.07 -7.07 -13.00
CA LEU A 116 4.23 -7.52 -11.89
C LEU A 116 4.77 -8.78 -11.23
N ASP A 117 5.22 -9.75 -12.03
CA ASP A 117 5.81 -11.00 -11.56
C ASP A 117 7.16 -10.77 -10.85
N SER A 118 7.95 -9.80 -11.28
CA SER A 118 9.22 -9.45 -10.61
C SER A 118 9.03 -8.90 -9.20
N LEU A 119 7.81 -8.49 -8.85
CA LEU A 119 7.47 -8.03 -7.50
C LEU A 119 7.02 -9.17 -6.56
N GLU A 120 7.03 -10.42 -7.00
CA GLU A 120 6.65 -11.56 -6.18
C GLU A 120 7.82 -12.53 -6.02
N LYS A 121 7.98 -13.09 -4.83
CA LYS A 121 8.91 -14.19 -4.54
C LYS A 121 8.18 -15.53 -4.63
N SER A 122 8.96 -16.61 -4.78
CA SER A 122 8.44 -17.97 -4.87
C SER A 122 7.66 -18.45 -3.64
N ASP A 123 7.81 -17.80 -2.48
CA ASP A 123 7.06 -18.08 -1.26
C ASP A 123 5.75 -17.27 -1.15
N GLY A 124 5.43 -16.46 -2.19
CA GLY A 124 4.26 -15.60 -2.28
C GLY A 124 4.38 -14.30 -1.50
N SER A 125 5.55 -13.99 -0.91
CA SER A 125 5.85 -12.65 -0.41
C SER A 125 6.26 -11.73 -1.55
N THR A 126 6.41 -10.41 -1.29
CA THR A 126 6.81 -9.48 -2.34
C THR A 126 8.33 -9.29 -2.41
N ALA A 127 8.82 -8.65 -3.47
CA ALA A 127 10.24 -8.54 -3.77
C ALA A 127 11.07 -7.96 -2.63
N HIS A 128 10.51 -7.01 -1.87
CA HIS A 128 11.25 -6.27 -0.84
C HIS A 128 10.75 -6.53 0.58
N PHE A 129 9.74 -7.37 0.75
CA PHE A 129 9.20 -7.74 2.07
C PHE A 129 9.21 -9.25 2.25
N ALA A 130 9.39 -9.71 3.49
CA ALA A 130 9.30 -11.10 3.88
C ALA A 130 8.13 -11.32 4.84
N TRP A 131 7.53 -12.51 4.83
CA TRP A 131 6.44 -12.86 5.73
C TRP A 131 6.78 -12.64 7.20
N SER A 132 8.03 -12.90 7.59
CA SER A 132 8.50 -12.77 8.97
C SER A 132 8.44 -11.36 9.52
N GLU A 133 8.46 -10.34 8.66
CA GLU A 133 8.38 -8.93 9.07
C GLU A 133 6.97 -8.55 9.56
N PHE A 134 5.96 -9.37 9.19
CA PHE A 134 4.55 -9.10 9.48
C PHE A 134 3.94 -10.06 10.50
N THR A 135 4.69 -11.01 11.05
CA THR A 135 4.18 -11.94 12.05
C THR A 135 3.99 -11.26 13.41
N SER A 136 3.06 -11.78 14.21
CA SER A 136 2.85 -11.29 15.58
C SER A 136 4.08 -11.54 16.45
N HIS A 137 4.47 -10.56 17.26
CA HIS A 137 5.68 -10.60 18.07
C HIS A 137 5.60 -11.52 19.30
N ASP A 138 4.44 -12.14 19.54
CA ASP A 138 4.23 -13.14 20.60
C ASP A 138 4.52 -14.59 20.16
N GLY A 139 5.05 -14.78 18.95
CA GLY A 139 5.38 -16.09 18.41
C GLY A 139 4.18 -16.83 17.80
N SER A 140 2.98 -16.25 17.78
CA SER A 140 1.77 -16.88 17.18
C SER A 140 1.79 -16.91 15.63
N GLY A 141 2.82 -16.34 15.00
CA GLY A 141 2.91 -16.21 13.55
C GLY A 141 1.75 -15.37 13.00
N PHE A 142 0.87 -15.97 12.21
CA PHE A 142 -0.37 -15.37 11.70
C PHE A 142 -1.63 -15.88 12.40
N GLY A 143 -1.48 -16.58 13.54
CA GLY A 143 -2.58 -17.12 14.33
C GLY A 143 -3.13 -16.16 15.38
N GLY A 144 -4.33 -16.44 15.89
CA GLY A 144 -4.93 -15.68 17.00
C GLY A 144 -5.47 -14.29 16.63
N GLY A 145 -5.66 -14.00 15.35
CA GLY A 145 -6.29 -12.77 14.88
C GLY A 145 -7.82 -12.78 14.95
N LYS A 146 -8.44 -11.75 14.43
CA LYS A 146 -9.91 -11.63 14.28
C LYS A 146 -10.46 -12.45 13.12
N VAL A 147 -9.61 -12.87 12.19
CA VAL A 147 -9.94 -13.74 11.08
C VAL A 147 -8.96 -14.92 11.06
N GLY A 148 -9.27 -15.97 10.31
CA GLY A 148 -8.40 -17.15 10.21
C GLY A 148 -7.02 -16.81 9.63
N SER A 149 -5.99 -17.60 10.00
CA SER A 149 -4.60 -17.34 9.64
C SER A 149 -4.36 -17.23 8.13
N THR A 150 -5.09 -18.00 7.32
CA THR A 150 -5.06 -17.90 5.84
C THR A 150 -5.52 -16.53 5.37
N GLN A 151 -6.61 -16.01 5.94
CA GLN A 151 -7.12 -14.67 5.60
C GLN A 151 -6.19 -13.57 6.10
N VAL A 152 -5.60 -13.72 7.30
CA VAL A 152 -4.57 -12.81 7.81
C VAL A 152 -3.40 -12.73 6.83
N LYS A 153 -2.89 -13.90 6.39
CA LYS A 153 -1.77 -13.97 5.45
C LYS A 153 -2.12 -13.33 4.10
N GLU A 154 -3.34 -13.53 3.59
CA GLU A 154 -3.79 -12.88 2.36
C GLU A 154 -3.90 -11.35 2.53
N ASN A 155 -4.39 -10.86 3.66
CA ASN A 155 -4.44 -9.43 3.95
C ASN A 155 -3.03 -8.83 4.00
N VAL A 156 -2.08 -9.51 4.65
CA VAL A 156 -0.67 -9.11 4.67
C VAL A 156 -0.09 -9.08 3.25
N ARG A 157 -0.40 -10.06 2.39
CA ARG A 157 0.04 -10.05 0.98
C ARG A 157 -0.44 -8.79 0.24
N ARG A 158 -1.71 -8.46 0.40
CA ARG A 158 -2.30 -7.24 -0.18
C ARG A 158 -1.66 -5.96 0.34
N LEU A 159 -1.37 -5.94 1.64
CA LEU A 159 -0.65 -4.84 2.29
C LEU A 159 0.78 -4.70 1.74
N MET A 160 1.52 -5.81 1.55
CA MET A 160 2.85 -5.80 0.97
C MET A 160 2.87 -5.14 -0.42
N TYR A 161 1.92 -5.43 -1.31
CA TYR A 161 1.85 -4.78 -2.63
C TYR A 161 1.60 -3.26 -2.56
N LYS A 162 0.80 -2.80 -1.59
CA LYS A 162 0.67 -1.35 -1.34
C LYS A 162 1.97 -0.75 -0.82
N LEU A 163 2.69 -1.46 0.04
CA LEU A 163 4.00 -1.03 0.56
C LEU A 163 5.09 -1.03 -0.53
N GLU A 164 5.04 -1.94 -1.51
CA GLU A 164 5.91 -1.87 -2.69
C GLU A 164 5.70 -0.55 -3.47
N ALA A 165 4.46 -0.07 -3.56
CA ALA A 165 4.17 1.22 -4.18
C ALA A 165 4.68 2.39 -3.31
N VAL A 166 4.53 2.33 -1.99
CA VAL A 166 5.13 3.31 -1.06
C VAL A 166 6.64 3.36 -1.28
N ARG A 167 7.30 2.19 -1.27
CA ARG A 167 8.73 2.08 -1.48
C ARG A 167 9.17 2.68 -2.82
N LYS A 168 8.49 2.34 -3.90
CA LYS A 168 8.78 2.87 -5.25
C LYS A 168 8.62 4.38 -5.31
N LYS A 169 7.52 4.92 -4.75
CA LYS A 169 7.23 6.36 -4.70
C LYS A 169 8.18 7.12 -3.77
N ALA A 170 8.75 6.45 -2.78
CA ALA A 170 9.81 6.97 -1.90
C ALA A 170 11.23 6.85 -2.51
N GLY A 171 11.35 6.74 -3.83
CA GLY A 171 12.66 6.65 -4.50
C GLY A 171 13.40 5.34 -4.26
N ASN A 172 12.68 4.23 -4.04
CA ASN A 172 13.18 2.90 -3.68
C ASN A 172 13.86 2.82 -2.29
N SER A 173 13.53 3.74 -1.38
CA SER A 173 14.00 3.71 0.01
C SER A 173 13.54 2.44 0.72
N SER A 174 14.38 1.90 1.62
CA SER A 174 13.99 0.76 2.45
C SER A 174 12.88 1.14 3.43
N ILE A 175 11.99 0.20 3.69
CA ILE A 175 10.90 0.33 4.67
C ILE A 175 11.15 -0.68 5.79
N THR A 176 11.13 -0.20 7.02
CA THR A 176 11.13 -1.05 8.22
C THR A 176 9.70 -1.23 8.71
N ILE A 177 9.30 -2.46 8.95
CA ILE A 177 8.00 -2.81 9.54
C ILE A 177 8.19 -2.90 11.06
N ASN A 178 7.75 -1.89 11.80
CA ASN A 178 7.82 -1.90 13.26
C ASN A 178 6.76 -2.84 13.85
N SER A 179 5.60 -2.94 13.20
CA SER A 179 4.53 -3.84 13.57
C SER A 179 3.66 -4.13 12.35
N GLY A 180 3.45 -5.40 12.06
CA GLY A 180 2.50 -5.90 11.06
C GLY A 180 1.26 -6.47 11.72
N PHE A 181 0.95 -7.75 11.47
CA PHE A 181 -0.12 -8.46 12.15
C PHE A 181 0.14 -8.58 13.65
N ARG A 182 -0.92 -8.46 14.44
CA ARG A 182 -0.92 -8.74 15.89
C ARG A 182 -1.99 -9.77 16.21
N SER A 183 -1.65 -10.81 16.98
CA SER A 183 -2.67 -11.63 17.61
C SER A 183 -3.54 -10.76 18.52
N THR A 184 -4.76 -11.16 18.81
CA THR A 184 -5.65 -10.40 19.70
C THR A 184 -5.08 -10.28 21.11
N SER A 185 -4.37 -11.32 21.59
CA SER A 185 -3.68 -11.33 22.89
C SER A 185 -2.50 -10.37 22.93
N TYR A 186 -1.66 -10.40 21.89
CA TYR A 186 -0.54 -9.47 21.79
C TYR A 186 -1.02 -8.02 21.66
N ASN A 187 -2.03 -7.77 20.82
CA ASN A 187 -2.59 -6.44 20.66
C ASN A 187 -3.12 -5.87 22.01
N ALA A 188 -3.80 -6.70 22.81
CA ALA A 188 -4.26 -6.29 24.15
C ALA A 188 -3.08 -6.01 25.09
N SER A 189 -2.02 -6.81 25.06
CA SER A 189 -0.84 -6.66 25.94
C SER A 189 -0.06 -5.37 25.67
N VAL A 190 -0.10 -4.85 24.43
CA VAL A 190 0.55 -3.59 24.04
C VAL A 190 -0.40 -2.38 24.06
N GLY A 191 -1.63 -2.55 24.59
CA GLY A 191 -2.61 -1.47 24.73
C GLY A 191 -3.28 -1.07 23.41
N GLY A 192 -3.24 -1.94 22.39
CA GLY A 192 -3.87 -1.68 21.10
C GLY A 192 -5.41 -1.72 21.20
N ALA A 193 -6.08 -0.88 20.41
CA ALA A 193 -7.54 -0.86 20.33
C ALA A 193 -8.11 -2.24 19.98
N SER A 194 -9.22 -2.62 20.60
CA SER A 194 -9.86 -3.93 20.36
C SER A 194 -10.31 -4.14 18.91
N ASN A 195 -10.49 -3.05 18.19
CA ASN A 195 -10.85 -3.00 16.77
C ASN A 195 -9.67 -2.63 15.86
N SER A 196 -8.45 -2.73 16.33
CA SER A 196 -7.24 -2.44 15.54
C SER A 196 -7.18 -3.26 14.25
N MET A 197 -6.79 -2.63 13.13
CA MET A 197 -6.59 -3.33 11.86
C MET A 197 -5.41 -4.30 11.87
N HIS A 198 -4.46 -4.12 12.78
CA HIS A 198 -3.38 -5.08 13.00
C HIS A 198 -3.90 -6.50 13.30
N VAL A 199 -5.02 -6.65 14.02
CA VAL A 199 -5.58 -7.97 14.36
C VAL A 199 -6.26 -8.69 13.19
N TYR A 200 -6.39 -8.01 12.04
CA TYR A 200 -6.85 -8.58 10.78
C TYR A 200 -5.69 -8.86 9.79
N GLY A 201 -4.48 -8.39 10.10
CA GLY A 201 -3.34 -8.43 9.18
C GLY A 201 -3.40 -7.37 8.07
N ASP A 202 -4.21 -6.34 8.26
CA ASP A 202 -4.52 -5.34 7.24
C ASP A 202 -3.92 -3.96 7.58
N ALA A 203 -2.95 -3.94 8.51
CA ALA A 203 -2.26 -2.73 8.95
C ALA A 203 -0.76 -2.96 9.14
N ALA A 204 0.01 -1.88 8.99
CA ALA A 204 1.41 -1.81 9.40
C ALA A 204 1.78 -0.45 9.97
N ASP A 205 2.69 -0.47 10.95
CA ASP A 205 3.42 0.68 11.45
C ASP A 205 4.79 0.69 10.76
N ILE A 206 5.09 1.71 9.94
CA ILE A 206 6.23 1.73 9.04
C ILE A 206 7.16 2.91 9.27
N VAL A 207 8.45 2.70 9.00
CA VAL A 207 9.48 3.75 8.89
C VAL A 207 10.14 3.63 7.53
N VAL A 208 10.21 4.73 6.78
CA VAL A 208 10.86 4.78 5.47
C VAL A 208 12.20 5.51 5.60
N SER A 209 13.29 4.84 5.24
CA SER A 209 14.64 5.39 5.36
C SER A 209 14.78 6.69 4.58
N GLY A 210 15.37 7.71 5.23
CA GLY A 210 15.61 9.02 4.62
C GLY A 210 14.35 9.91 4.48
N HIS A 211 13.20 9.49 5.04
CA HIS A 211 11.96 10.25 4.98
C HIS A 211 11.44 10.59 6.38
N THR A 212 10.93 11.79 6.54
CA THR A 212 10.14 12.17 7.72
C THR A 212 8.79 11.46 7.71
N THR A 213 8.17 11.28 8.89
CA THR A 213 6.82 10.68 8.99
C THR A 213 5.80 11.44 8.12
N LEU A 214 5.88 12.77 8.07
CA LEU A 214 5.03 13.59 7.20
C LEU A 214 5.23 13.26 5.71
N GLN A 215 6.47 13.06 5.25
CA GLN A 215 6.73 12.67 3.87
C GLN A 215 6.16 11.28 3.57
N VAL A 216 6.31 10.33 4.51
CA VAL A 216 5.72 8.99 4.38
C VAL A 216 4.20 9.08 4.32
N TYR A 217 3.58 9.87 5.21
CA TYR A 217 2.14 10.12 5.19
C TYR A 217 1.68 10.62 3.81
N ARG A 218 2.37 11.63 3.24
CA ARG A 218 2.04 12.20 1.92
C ARG A 218 2.18 11.20 0.77
N ILE A 219 3.13 10.27 0.86
CA ILE A 219 3.24 9.18 -0.10
C ILE A 219 2.08 8.19 0.09
N ALA A 220 1.80 7.79 1.33
CA ALA A 220 0.76 6.83 1.67
C ALA A 220 -0.64 7.29 1.24
N GLU A 221 -0.94 8.60 1.30
CA GLU A 221 -2.20 9.21 0.79
C GLU A 221 -2.49 8.85 -0.67
N THR A 222 -1.48 8.46 -1.44
CA THR A 222 -1.61 8.09 -2.85
C THR A 222 -1.65 6.58 -3.09
N CYS A 223 -1.44 5.76 -2.04
CA CYS A 223 -1.21 4.32 -2.15
C CYS A 223 -2.45 3.46 -1.81
N GLY A 224 -3.64 4.03 -1.85
CA GLY A 224 -4.89 3.28 -1.70
C GLY A 224 -5.13 2.75 -0.29
N PHE A 225 -4.45 3.29 0.72
CA PHE A 225 -4.78 3.04 2.12
C PHE A 225 -6.04 3.81 2.51
N SER A 226 -6.90 3.17 3.28
CA SER A 226 -8.13 3.77 3.81
C SER A 226 -8.02 4.21 5.27
N GLY A 227 -6.95 3.79 5.96
CA GLY A 227 -6.57 4.27 7.27
C GLY A 227 -5.16 4.82 7.25
N LEU A 228 -5.00 6.09 7.62
CA LEU A 228 -3.71 6.76 7.82
C LEU A 228 -3.78 7.56 9.11
N GLU A 229 -2.90 7.27 10.06
CA GLU A 229 -2.76 8.10 11.25
C GLU A 229 -1.90 9.32 10.94
N ALA A 230 -2.30 10.49 11.42
CA ALA A 230 -1.49 11.69 11.23
C ALA A 230 -0.16 11.55 11.98
N TYR A 231 0.87 12.06 11.39
CA TYR A 231 2.31 11.97 11.67
C TYR A 231 2.77 12.52 13.02
N THR A 232 2.18 12.09 14.12
CA THR A 232 2.59 12.49 15.48
C THR A 232 3.57 11.52 16.13
N HIS A 233 3.79 10.35 15.51
CA HIS A 233 4.74 9.33 15.96
C HIS A 233 6.05 9.35 15.15
N SER A 234 7.02 8.57 15.58
CA SER A 234 8.25 8.29 14.82
C SER A 234 8.05 7.26 13.69
N TRP A 235 6.84 6.74 13.53
CA TRP A 235 6.42 5.82 12.48
C TRP A 235 5.10 6.28 11.88
N GLN A 236 4.78 5.78 10.69
CA GLN A 236 3.50 6.00 10.01
C GLN A 236 2.65 4.73 10.10
N HIS A 237 1.45 4.86 10.68
CA HIS A 237 0.42 3.82 10.59
C HIS A 237 -0.30 3.88 9.24
N VAL A 238 -0.44 2.73 8.60
CA VAL A 238 -1.21 2.55 7.35
C VAL A 238 -2.11 1.34 7.46
N ASP A 239 -3.34 1.43 6.95
CA ASP A 239 -4.26 0.28 6.89
C ASP A 239 -5.25 0.33 5.73
N SER A 240 -5.95 -0.78 5.50
CA SER A 240 -6.96 -0.96 4.44
C SER A 240 -8.36 -1.22 5.01
N ARG A 241 -8.73 -0.55 6.10
CA ARG A 241 -9.96 -0.79 6.89
C ARG A 241 -11.27 -0.77 6.11
N VAL A 242 -11.37 -0.01 5.02
CA VAL A 242 -12.58 0.05 4.20
C VAL A 242 -12.92 -1.30 3.56
N GLN A 243 -11.97 -2.20 3.50
CA GLN A 243 -12.15 -3.57 2.99
C GLN A 243 -12.81 -4.50 4.03
N TYR A 244 -12.99 -4.02 5.26
CA TYR A 244 -13.71 -4.69 6.33
C TYR A 244 -14.99 -3.92 6.68
N PRO A 245 -16.17 -4.37 6.23
CA PRO A 245 -17.44 -3.64 6.42
C PRO A 245 -17.77 -3.33 7.88
N SER A 246 -17.34 -4.16 8.82
CA SER A 246 -17.55 -3.96 10.26
C SER A 246 -16.85 -2.74 10.85
N TYR A 247 -15.92 -2.13 10.12
CA TYR A 247 -15.18 -0.93 10.54
C TYR A 247 -15.59 0.32 9.79
N GLY A 248 -16.59 0.21 8.96
CA GLY A 248 -17.26 1.32 8.32
C GLY A 248 -16.44 2.00 7.23
N SER A 249 -17.16 2.45 6.25
CA SER A 249 -16.71 3.29 5.15
C SER A 249 -16.26 4.70 5.59
N GLY A 250 -16.13 4.99 6.88
CA GLY A 250 -16.14 6.35 7.38
C GLY A 250 -14.84 6.94 7.90
N SER A 251 -13.83 6.15 8.17
CA SER A 251 -12.59 6.69 8.74
C SER A 251 -11.46 6.52 7.77
N TRP A 252 -11.17 7.58 7.05
CA TRP A 252 -10.07 7.56 6.12
C TRP A 252 -8.79 7.99 6.82
N TRP A 253 -8.61 9.21 7.18
CA TRP A 253 -7.37 9.69 7.76
C TRP A 253 -7.68 10.43 9.05
N TRP A 254 -6.92 10.14 10.11
CA TRP A 254 -7.16 10.71 11.44
C TRP A 254 -5.85 11.17 12.10
N GLU A 255 -5.98 12.04 13.09
CA GLU A 255 -4.86 12.47 13.94
C GLU A 255 -4.69 11.50 15.13
N SER A 256 -3.46 11.30 15.58
CA SER A 256 -3.16 10.50 16.78
C SER A 256 -3.99 10.96 17.98
N GLY A 257 -4.57 9.97 18.68
CA GLY A 257 -5.38 10.22 19.86
C GLY A 257 -6.83 10.59 19.59
N VAL A 258 -7.29 10.56 18.35
CA VAL A 258 -8.68 10.86 17.94
C VAL A 258 -9.50 9.58 17.68
N VAL A 259 -8.96 8.41 17.99
CA VAL A 259 -9.68 7.12 17.79
C VAL A 259 -10.45 6.72 19.03
#